data_974279762ff969bb34e2b5280798d46e
#
_entry.id   974279762ff969bb34e2b5280798d46e
#
_cell.length_a   1.000
_cell.length_b   1.000
_cell.length_c   1.000
_cell.angle_alpha   90.00
_cell.angle_beta   90.00
_cell.angle_gamma   90.00
#
_symmetry.space_group_name_H-M   'P 1'
#
loop_
_entity.id
_entity.type
_entity.pdbx_description
1 polymer ?
#
loop_
_entity_poly.entity_id
_entity_poly.type
_entity_poly.pdbx_seq_one_letter_code
_entity_poly.pdbx_strand_id
1 'polypeptide(L)'
;MGRKPTLTDVARASGVSPATVDRVINHRGGVNAAKEERVLRAARELGLDRRLDHTHRQTKRIVVMIQPPENPFHAELRKGIEAARKLIAALNIQVAISHIRIDRPDETARKIMALPGRCDGLIIAERDSPEIAAALMSICAQVTTITTLTAIEASGRLAYIGPDGERSG
;
A
#
# COMPACT_ATOMS: atom_id res chain seq x y z
N MET A 1 27.08 -23.94 -10.36
CA MET A 1 25.76 -23.42 -9.92
C MET A 1 25.70 -23.50 -8.40
N GLY A 2 25.70 -22.37 -7.69
CA GLY A 2 25.66 -22.33 -6.24
C GLY A 2 24.31 -22.83 -5.71
N ARG A 3 24.34 -23.64 -4.65
CA ARG A 3 23.16 -24.08 -3.91
C ARG A 3 22.38 -22.86 -3.42
N LYS A 4 21.06 -22.89 -3.59
CA LYS A 4 20.17 -21.81 -3.11
C LYS A 4 20.22 -21.72 -1.57
N PRO A 5 20.42 -20.53 -0.98
CA PRO A 5 20.42 -20.36 0.47
C PRO A 5 19.08 -20.75 1.09
N THR A 6 19.13 -21.33 2.27
CA THR A 6 17.97 -21.81 3.04
C THR A 6 17.88 -21.08 4.38
N LEU A 7 16.73 -21.17 5.08
CA LEU A 7 16.59 -20.66 6.45
C LEU A 7 17.64 -21.23 7.41
N THR A 8 18.06 -22.48 7.18
CA THR A 8 19.12 -23.12 7.97
C THR A 8 20.48 -22.48 7.74
N ASP A 9 20.76 -22.03 6.52
CA ASP A 9 22.01 -21.33 6.21
C ASP A 9 22.05 -19.95 6.89
N VAL A 10 20.91 -19.23 6.92
CA VAL A 10 20.77 -17.96 7.66
C VAL A 10 20.90 -18.20 9.17
N ALA A 11 20.30 -19.25 9.71
CA ALA A 11 20.41 -19.60 11.13
C ALA A 11 21.89 -19.82 11.54
N ARG A 12 22.63 -20.55 10.72
CA ARG A 12 24.06 -20.76 10.93
C ARG A 12 24.85 -19.46 10.85
N ALA A 13 24.62 -18.64 9.86
CA ALA A 13 25.33 -17.37 9.65
C ALA A 13 25.02 -16.34 10.74
N SER A 14 23.79 -16.29 11.22
CA SER A 14 23.34 -15.34 12.26
C SER A 14 23.55 -15.82 13.70
N GLY A 15 23.92 -17.09 13.90
CA GLY A 15 24.13 -17.67 15.23
C GLY A 15 22.84 -17.78 16.06
N VAL A 16 21.71 -18.06 15.41
CA VAL A 16 20.42 -18.29 16.08
C VAL A 16 19.78 -19.59 15.58
N SER A 17 18.72 -20.05 16.28
CA SER A 17 17.98 -21.23 15.84
C SER A 17 17.17 -20.98 14.56
N PRO A 18 16.91 -22.03 13.74
CA PRO A 18 16.03 -21.91 12.58
C PRO A 18 14.63 -21.38 12.92
N ALA A 19 14.10 -21.72 14.10
CA ALA A 19 12.82 -21.20 14.59
C ALA A 19 12.88 -19.69 14.85
N THR A 20 14.02 -19.17 15.32
CA THR A 20 14.22 -17.71 15.47
C THR A 20 14.30 -17.03 14.12
N VAL A 21 15.00 -17.61 13.14
CA VAL A 21 15.03 -17.11 11.76
C VAL A 21 13.62 -17.07 11.18
N ASP A 22 12.85 -18.15 11.31
CA ASP A 22 11.47 -18.21 10.84
C ASP A 22 10.60 -17.11 11.45
N ARG A 23 10.73 -16.84 12.76
CA ARG A 23 10.00 -15.76 13.42
C ARG A 23 10.36 -14.37 12.88
N VAL A 24 11.65 -14.10 12.67
CA VAL A 24 12.14 -12.81 12.15
C VAL A 24 11.66 -12.62 10.72
N ILE A 25 11.90 -13.60 9.87
CA ILE A 25 11.58 -13.56 8.45
C ILE A 25 10.06 -13.43 8.21
N ASN A 26 9.26 -14.08 9.06
CA ASN A 26 7.79 -14.05 8.98
C ASN A 26 7.14 -12.99 9.90
N HIS A 27 7.92 -12.07 10.47
CA HIS A 27 7.42 -10.99 11.35
C HIS A 27 6.49 -11.46 12.47
N ARG A 28 6.73 -12.66 13.03
CA ARG A 28 5.89 -13.26 14.09
C ARG A 28 6.16 -12.69 15.48
N GLY A 29 7.09 -11.73 15.60
CA GLY A 29 7.44 -11.07 16.86
C GLY A 29 8.12 -11.98 17.89
N GLY A 30 8.36 -11.44 19.08
CA GLY A 30 8.95 -12.18 20.21
C GLY A 30 10.46 -12.47 20.06
N VAL A 31 11.15 -11.75 19.18
CA VAL A 31 12.60 -11.83 18.99
C VAL A 31 13.22 -10.50 19.46
N ASN A 32 14.34 -10.60 20.18
CA ASN A 32 15.10 -9.42 20.60
C ASN A 32 15.67 -8.69 19.36
N ALA A 33 15.64 -7.34 19.38
CA ALA A 33 16.08 -6.49 18.28
C ALA A 33 17.50 -6.81 17.78
N ALA A 34 18.43 -7.09 18.69
CA ALA A 34 19.80 -7.46 18.31
C ALA A 34 19.89 -8.80 17.56
N LYS A 35 19.02 -9.77 17.89
CA LYS A 35 18.93 -11.04 17.15
C LYS A 35 18.25 -10.82 15.79
N GLU A 36 17.23 -10.02 15.75
CA GLU A 36 16.52 -9.64 14.52
C GLU A 36 17.47 -8.98 13.52
N GLU A 37 18.24 -7.99 13.95
CA GLU A 37 19.24 -7.32 13.11
C GLU A 37 20.29 -8.30 12.54
N ARG A 38 20.80 -9.25 13.36
CA ARG A 38 21.76 -10.25 12.90
C ARG A 38 21.17 -11.18 11.84
N VAL A 39 19.93 -11.62 12.04
CA VAL A 39 19.21 -12.47 11.08
C VAL A 39 19.00 -11.74 9.76
N LEU A 40 18.52 -10.50 9.79
CA LEU A 40 18.28 -9.69 8.58
C LEU A 40 19.58 -9.40 7.82
N ARG A 41 20.68 -9.17 8.54
CA ARG A 41 22.01 -9.00 7.94
C ARG A 41 22.47 -10.28 7.23
N ALA A 42 22.43 -11.41 7.91
CA ALA A 42 22.82 -12.71 7.33
C ALA A 42 21.93 -13.10 6.14
N ALA A 43 20.63 -12.82 6.20
CA ALA A 43 19.70 -13.05 5.09
C ALA A 43 20.07 -12.24 3.85
N ARG A 44 20.44 -10.95 4.02
CA ARG A 44 20.91 -10.08 2.93
C ARG A 44 22.23 -10.59 2.32
N GLU A 45 23.22 -10.91 3.15
CA GLU A 45 24.53 -11.38 2.71
C GLU A 45 24.43 -12.69 1.92
N LEU A 46 23.54 -13.58 2.33
CA LEU A 46 23.27 -14.85 1.63
C LEU A 46 22.33 -14.70 0.42
N GLY A 47 21.76 -13.52 0.18
CA GLY A 47 20.82 -13.29 -0.90
C GLY A 47 19.45 -13.96 -0.70
N LEU A 48 19.13 -14.40 0.53
CA LEU A 48 17.82 -14.95 0.87
C LEU A 48 16.73 -13.88 0.90
N ASP A 49 17.11 -12.65 1.24
CA ASP A 49 16.26 -11.47 1.38
C ASP A 49 15.42 -11.19 0.12
N ARG A 50 16.02 -11.29 -1.07
CA ARG A 50 15.33 -11.06 -2.35
C ARG A 50 14.19 -12.04 -2.65
N ARG A 51 14.15 -13.19 -1.99
CA ARG A 51 13.12 -14.23 -2.20
C ARG A 51 12.04 -14.21 -1.14
N LEU A 52 12.40 -13.83 0.07
CA LEU A 52 11.47 -13.74 1.21
C LEU A 52 10.61 -12.47 1.14
N ASP A 53 11.16 -11.40 0.61
CA ASP A 53 10.43 -10.17 0.32
C ASP A 53 9.20 -10.37 -0.58
N HIS A 54 9.24 -11.38 -1.46
CA HIS A 54 8.14 -11.68 -2.37
C HIS A 54 7.14 -12.73 -1.85
N THR A 55 7.55 -13.60 -0.93
CA THR A 55 6.73 -14.76 -0.55
C THR A 55 5.95 -14.56 0.75
N HIS A 56 6.38 -13.64 1.61
CA HIS A 56 5.81 -13.47 2.96
C HIS A 56 5.37 -12.04 3.31
N ARG A 57 5.40 -11.10 2.38
CA ARG A 57 4.75 -9.81 2.62
C ARG A 57 3.25 -10.02 2.70
N GLN A 58 2.63 -9.56 3.77
CA GLN A 58 1.17 -9.45 3.83
C GLN A 58 0.70 -8.73 2.57
N THR A 59 -0.24 -9.33 1.87
CA THR A 59 -0.85 -8.70 0.70
C THR A 59 -1.40 -7.33 1.09
N LYS A 60 -0.88 -6.27 0.48
CA LYS A 60 -1.40 -4.93 0.66
C LYS A 60 -2.57 -4.68 -0.28
N ARG A 61 -3.68 -4.24 0.27
CA ARG A 61 -4.91 -3.94 -0.48
C ARG A 61 -5.04 -2.44 -0.62
N ILE A 62 -5.03 -1.98 -1.86
CA ILE A 62 -5.22 -0.57 -2.20
C ILE A 62 -6.54 -0.43 -2.92
N VAL A 63 -7.36 0.50 -2.47
CA VAL A 63 -8.58 0.90 -3.17
C VAL A 63 -8.30 2.19 -3.94
N VAL A 64 -8.69 2.22 -5.21
CA VAL A 64 -8.63 3.43 -6.03
C VAL A 64 -10.05 3.87 -6.33
N MET A 65 -10.43 5.04 -5.82
CA MET A 65 -11.74 5.64 -6.05
C MET A 65 -11.67 6.66 -7.17
N ILE A 66 -12.36 6.37 -8.28
CA ILE A 66 -12.43 7.22 -9.47
C ILE A 66 -13.87 7.25 -10.01
N GLN A 67 -14.18 8.24 -10.84
CA GLN A 67 -15.46 8.23 -11.55
C GLN A 67 -15.56 7.09 -12.55
N PRO A 68 -16.76 6.71 -12.98
CA PRO A 68 -16.96 5.70 -14.01
C PRO A 68 -16.35 6.11 -15.37
N PRO A 69 -16.09 5.13 -16.27
CA PRO A 69 -15.38 5.36 -17.52
C PRO A 69 -16.16 6.16 -18.58
N GLU A 70 -17.40 6.51 -18.32
CA GLU A 70 -18.19 7.44 -19.15
C GLU A 70 -17.56 8.85 -19.18
N ASN A 71 -16.78 9.19 -18.17
CA ASN A 71 -15.91 10.35 -18.19
C ASN A 71 -14.59 9.97 -18.89
N PRO A 72 -14.26 10.54 -20.06
CA PRO A 72 -13.08 10.16 -20.85
C PRO A 72 -11.76 10.29 -20.08
N PHE A 73 -11.63 11.28 -19.21
CA PHE A 73 -10.45 11.47 -18.38
C PHE A 73 -10.25 10.28 -17.40
N HIS A 74 -11.33 9.87 -16.73
CA HIS A 74 -11.28 8.72 -15.81
C HIS A 74 -11.13 7.38 -16.53
N ALA A 75 -11.56 7.30 -17.79
CA ALA A 75 -11.28 6.14 -18.64
C ALA A 75 -9.76 5.99 -18.90
N GLU A 76 -9.06 7.09 -19.20
CA GLU A 76 -7.60 7.05 -19.38
C GLU A 76 -6.87 6.77 -18.05
N LEU A 77 -7.31 7.38 -16.97
CA LEU A 77 -6.76 7.11 -15.64
C LEU A 77 -6.90 5.62 -15.28
N ARG A 78 -8.05 5.02 -15.58
CA ARG A 78 -8.27 3.58 -15.39
C ARG A 78 -7.29 2.72 -16.18
N LYS A 79 -7.02 3.06 -17.44
CA LYS A 79 -6.00 2.33 -18.25
C LYS A 79 -4.62 2.39 -17.60
N GLY A 80 -4.22 3.57 -17.08
CA GLY A 80 -2.97 3.73 -16.33
C GLY A 80 -2.93 2.85 -15.07
N ILE A 81 -4.01 2.79 -14.31
CA ILE A 81 -4.13 1.94 -13.12
C ILE A 81 -4.01 0.46 -13.50
N GLU A 82 -4.68 0.01 -14.57
CA GLU A 82 -4.60 -1.39 -15.02
C GLU A 82 -3.19 -1.76 -15.50
N ALA A 83 -2.48 -0.83 -16.16
CA ALA A 83 -1.07 -1.03 -16.52
C ALA A 83 -0.19 -1.13 -15.26
N ALA A 84 -0.37 -0.22 -14.30
CA ALA A 84 0.37 -0.24 -13.03
C ALA A 84 0.13 -1.53 -12.24
N ARG A 85 -1.09 -2.06 -12.21
CA ARG A 85 -1.42 -3.34 -11.55
C ARG A 85 -0.52 -4.49 -12.01
N LYS A 86 -0.22 -4.55 -13.31
CA LYS A 86 0.67 -5.59 -13.87
C LYS A 86 2.09 -5.44 -13.35
N LEU A 87 2.58 -4.21 -13.23
CA LEU A 87 3.94 -3.92 -12.75
C LEU A 87 4.12 -4.24 -11.26
N ILE A 88 3.11 -3.94 -10.45
CA ILE A 88 3.18 -4.12 -8.99
C ILE A 88 2.68 -5.50 -8.51
N ALA A 89 2.20 -6.36 -9.40
CA ALA A 89 1.71 -7.70 -9.05
C ALA A 89 2.75 -8.53 -8.28
N ALA A 90 4.04 -8.38 -8.63
CA ALA A 90 5.14 -9.05 -7.95
C ALA A 90 5.42 -8.53 -6.52
N LEU A 91 4.81 -7.41 -6.12
CA LEU A 91 5.01 -6.79 -4.80
C LEU A 91 3.97 -7.22 -3.77
N ASN A 92 3.13 -8.22 -4.07
CA ASN A 92 1.98 -8.62 -3.26
C ASN A 92 1.02 -7.45 -2.95
N ILE A 93 0.81 -6.58 -3.94
CA ILE A 93 -0.14 -5.47 -3.86
C ILE A 93 -1.35 -5.80 -4.72
N GLN A 94 -2.53 -5.79 -4.10
CA GLN A 94 -3.81 -5.90 -4.79
C GLN A 94 -4.44 -4.51 -4.91
N VAL A 95 -4.84 -4.15 -6.12
CA VAL A 95 -5.53 -2.89 -6.39
C VAL A 95 -6.96 -3.18 -6.83
N ALA A 96 -7.92 -2.60 -6.13
CA ALA A 96 -9.33 -2.64 -6.49
C ALA A 96 -9.79 -1.24 -6.92
N ILE A 97 -10.54 -1.15 -8.01
CA ILE A 97 -11.15 0.11 -8.45
C ILE A 97 -12.58 0.15 -7.90
N SER A 98 -12.93 1.25 -7.26
CA SER A 98 -14.28 1.56 -6.78
C SER A 98 -14.79 2.80 -7.49
N HIS A 99 -15.91 2.70 -8.16
CA HIS A 99 -16.51 3.87 -8.83
C HIS A 99 -17.27 4.74 -7.85
N ILE A 100 -17.07 6.05 -7.98
CA ILE A 100 -17.72 7.10 -7.21
C ILE A 100 -18.42 8.07 -8.13
N ARG A 101 -19.39 8.79 -7.61
CA ARG A 101 -20.19 9.77 -8.36
C ARG A 101 -19.96 11.16 -7.78
N ILE A 102 -19.59 12.09 -8.65
CA ILE A 102 -19.30 13.48 -8.28
C ILE A 102 -20.51 14.24 -7.71
N ASP A 103 -21.72 13.83 -8.12
CA ASP A 103 -22.99 14.39 -7.65
C ASP A 103 -23.49 13.79 -6.34
N ARG A 104 -22.72 12.85 -5.74
CA ARG A 104 -23.10 12.11 -4.54
C ARG A 104 -21.96 12.02 -3.52
N PRO A 105 -21.50 13.15 -2.99
CA PRO A 105 -20.40 13.16 -2.01
C PRO A 105 -20.74 12.39 -0.73
N ASP A 106 -22.01 12.36 -0.33
CA ASP A 106 -22.50 11.57 0.81
C ASP A 106 -22.32 10.07 0.62
N GLU A 107 -22.55 9.54 -0.59
CA GLU A 107 -22.30 8.12 -0.90
C GLU A 107 -20.80 7.82 -0.91
N THR A 108 -20.00 8.72 -1.46
CA THR A 108 -18.54 8.60 -1.47
C THR A 108 -18.00 8.59 -0.04
N ALA A 109 -18.46 9.51 0.81
CA ALA A 109 -18.07 9.55 2.22
C ALA A 109 -18.40 8.24 2.96
N ARG A 110 -19.60 7.68 2.74
CA ARG A 110 -19.98 6.38 3.31
C ARG A 110 -19.07 5.24 2.83
N LYS A 111 -18.70 5.21 1.55
CA LYS A 111 -17.75 4.24 1.01
C LYS A 111 -16.38 4.38 1.65
N ILE A 112 -15.89 5.60 1.84
CA ILE A 112 -14.62 5.89 2.53
C ILE A 112 -14.65 5.35 3.95
N MET A 113 -15.68 5.68 4.72
CA MET A 113 -15.84 5.23 6.12
C MET A 113 -15.94 3.71 6.28
N ALA A 114 -16.30 2.98 5.21
CA ALA A 114 -16.37 1.52 5.21
C ALA A 114 -15.03 0.82 4.90
N LEU A 115 -13.95 1.57 4.62
CA LEU A 115 -12.64 1.02 4.23
C LEU A 115 -11.79 0.44 5.38
N PRO A 116 -11.81 0.97 6.61
CA PRO A 116 -11.02 0.44 7.71
C PRO A 116 -11.16 -1.08 7.86
N GLY A 117 -10.03 -1.79 7.99
CA GLY A 117 -9.97 -3.25 8.03
C GLY A 117 -10.17 -3.97 6.68
N ARG A 118 -10.60 -3.27 5.63
CA ARG A 118 -10.80 -3.84 4.28
C ARG A 118 -9.67 -3.53 3.31
N CYS A 119 -8.98 -2.41 3.50
CA CYS A 119 -7.80 -2.03 2.72
C CYS A 119 -6.73 -1.38 3.60
N ASP A 120 -5.52 -1.35 3.08
CA ASP A 120 -4.35 -0.72 3.72
C ASP A 120 -4.11 0.70 3.19
N GLY A 121 -4.60 1.00 2.00
CA GLY A 121 -4.43 2.31 1.37
C GLY A 121 -5.57 2.71 0.46
N LEU A 122 -5.80 4.01 0.34
CA LEU A 122 -6.78 4.65 -0.52
C LEU A 122 -6.09 5.66 -1.44
N ILE A 123 -6.40 5.59 -2.72
CA ILE A 123 -6.11 6.64 -3.70
C ILE A 123 -7.46 7.16 -4.17
N ILE A 124 -7.70 8.46 -4.06
CA ILE A 124 -8.99 9.04 -4.44
C ILE A 124 -8.83 10.23 -5.38
N ALA A 125 -9.59 10.19 -6.48
CA ALA A 125 -9.72 11.27 -7.45
C ALA A 125 -11.13 11.87 -7.37
N GLU A 126 -11.33 12.82 -6.47
CA GLU A 126 -12.62 13.44 -6.23
C GLU A 126 -12.44 14.94 -5.95
N ARG A 127 -13.53 15.69 -6.07
CA ARG A 127 -13.57 17.11 -5.69
C ARG A 127 -13.50 17.27 -4.17
N ASP A 128 -12.97 18.39 -3.75
CA ASP A 128 -13.03 18.77 -2.35
C ASP A 128 -14.48 19.03 -1.93
N SER A 129 -14.89 18.42 -0.84
CA SER A 129 -16.14 18.68 -0.15
C SER A 129 -15.99 18.41 1.34
N PRO A 130 -16.74 19.11 2.20
CA PRO A 130 -16.68 18.91 3.64
C PRO A 130 -16.94 17.46 4.07
N GLU A 131 -17.88 16.78 3.40
CA GLU A 131 -18.25 15.39 3.71
C GLU A 131 -17.11 14.44 3.39
N ILE A 132 -16.42 14.62 2.27
CA ILE A 132 -15.31 13.80 1.85
C ILE A 132 -14.09 14.07 2.73
N ALA A 133 -13.77 15.35 3.00
CA ALA A 133 -12.68 15.74 3.87
C ALA A 133 -12.85 15.14 5.28
N ALA A 134 -14.04 15.25 5.86
CA ALA A 134 -14.37 14.68 7.17
C ALA A 134 -14.25 13.13 7.17
N ALA A 135 -14.74 12.46 6.13
CA ALA A 135 -14.64 11.00 6.00
C ALA A 135 -13.18 10.55 5.90
N LEU A 136 -12.36 11.23 5.10
CA LEU A 136 -10.92 10.93 4.97
C LEU A 136 -10.19 11.13 6.30
N MET A 137 -10.46 12.24 6.99
CA MET A 137 -9.89 12.52 8.31
C MET A 137 -10.25 11.45 9.32
N SER A 138 -11.47 10.92 9.29
CA SER A 138 -11.92 9.89 10.25
C SER A 138 -11.19 8.55 10.10
N ILE A 139 -10.64 8.25 8.91
CA ILE A 139 -9.96 6.98 8.63
C ILE A 139 -8.43 7.10 8.57
N CYS A 140 -7.85 8.31 8.58
CA CYS A 140 -6.43 8.55 8.30
C CYS A 140 -5.46 7.80 9.22
N ALA A 141 -5.87 7.47 10.45
CA ALA A 141 -5.08 6.68 11.37
C ALA A 141 -5.01 5.18 11.00
N GLN A 142 -5.92 4.69 10.16
CA GLN A 142 -6.07 3.27 9.81
C GLN A 142 -5.79 2.99 8.34
N VAL A 143 -6.05 3.94 7.46
CA VAL A 143 -5.93 3.81 6.01
C VAL A 143 -5.08 4.95 5.48
N THR A 144 -3.91 4.61 4.94
CA THR A 144 -3.04 5.60 4.29
C THR A 144 -3.72 6.16 3.04
N THR A 145 -3.93 7.46 3.00
CA THR A 145 -4.68 8.11 1.91
C THR A 145 -3.79 8.98 1.05
N ILE A 146 -3.95 8.88 -0.27
CA ILE A 146 -3.39 9.77 -1.28
C ILE A 146 -4.56 10.38 -2.06
N THR A 147 -4.59 11.71 -2.17
CA THR A 147 -5.53 12.39 -3.06
C THR A 147 -4.88 12.70 -4.40
N THR A 148 -5.63 12.63 -5.47
CA THR A 148 -5.14 12.96 -6.81
C THR A 148 -6.14 13.84 -7.54
N LEU A 149 -5.64 14.66 -8.48
CA LEU A 149 -6.36 15.67 -9.28
C LEU A 149 -6.79 16.91 -8.50
N THR A 150 -7.36 16.75 -7.31
CA THR A 150 -7.78 17.85 -6.43
C THR A 150 -7.11 17.68 -5.08
N ALA A 151 -6.51 18.73 -4.58
CA ALA A 151 -5.97 18.79 -3.24
C ALA A 151 -7.13 18.94 -2.25
N ILE A 152 -7.54 17.82 -1.63
CA ILE A 152 -8.52 17.87 -0.55
C ILE A 152 -7.78 18.30 0.71
N GLU A 153 -7.96 19.53 1.13
CA GLU A 153 -7.37 20.07 2.35
C GLU A 153 -7.93 19.33 3.57
N ALA A 154 -7.48 19.57 4.75
CA ALA A 154 -8.00 18.99 6.00
C ALA A 154 -8.42 17.49 5.95
N SER A 155 -7.79 16.67 5.09
CA SER A 155 -8.16 15.27 4.85
C SER A 155 -7.28 14.24 5.56
N GLY A 156 -6.22 14.69 6.25
CA GLY A 156 -5.23 13.78 6.86
C GLY A 156 -4.48 12.92 5.82
N ARG A 157 -4.45 13.33 4.56
CA ARG A 157 -3.76 12.62 3.48
C ARG A 157 -2.26 12.57 3.70
N LEU A 158 -1.62 11.48 3.28
CA LEU A 158 -0.17 11.35 3.25
C LEU A 158 0.46 12.24 2.16
N ALA A 159 -0.17 12.29 0.98
CA ALA A 159 0.34 13.03 -0.16
C ALA A 159 -0.80 13.45 -1.10
N TYR A 160 -0.50 14.46 -1.93
CA TYR A 160 -1.27 14.85 -3.08
C TYR A 160 -0.47 14.64 -4.36
N ILE A 161 -1.10 14.09 -5.38
CA ILE A 161 -0.52 13.90 -6.71
C ILE A 161 -1.45 14.55 -7.74
N GLY A 162 -1.01 15.65 -8.31
CA GLY A 162 -1.81 16.39 -9.28
C GLY A 162 -1.09 17.62 -9.81
N PRO A 163 -1.77 18.43 -10.64
CA PRO A 163 -1.23 19.69 -11.12
C PRO A 163 -0.93 20.63 -9.95
N ASP A 164 0.17 21.36 -10.05
CA ASP A 164 0.50 22.43 -9.10
C ASP A 164 -0.39 23.64 -9.41
N GLY A 165 -1.40 23.85 -8.58
CA GLY A 165 -2.38 24.94 -8.77
C GLY A 165 -1.76 26.34 -8.71
N GLU A 166 -0.61 26.52 -8.07
CA GLU A 166 0.08 27.82 -8.00
C GLU A 166 0.81 28.18 -9.31
N ARG A 167 1.09 27.19 -10.18
CA ARG A 167 1.76 27.40 -11.48
C ARG A 167 0.83 27.43 -12.67
N SER A 168 -0.47 27.30 -12.47
CA SER A 168 -1.48 27.23 -13.55
C SER A 168 -2.32 28.52 -13.67
N GLY A 169 -1.88 29.62 -13.08
CA GLY A 169 -2.47 30.94 -13.17
C GLY A 169 -1.75 31.88 -14.12
#